data_84831936c69032104331ae4fdb1018bc
#
_entry.id   84831936c69032104331ae4fdb1018bc
#
_cell.length_a   1.000
_cell.length_b   1.000
_cell.length_c   1.000
_cell.angle_alpha   90.00
_cell.angle_beta   90.00
_cell.angle_gamma   90.00
#
_symmetry.space_group_name_H-M   'P 1'
#
loop_
_entity.id
_entity.type
_entity.pdbx_description
1 polymer ?
#
loop_
_entity_poly.entity_id
_entity_poly.type
_entity_poly.pdbx_seq_one_letter_code
_entity_poly.pdbx_strand_id
1 'polypeptide(L)'
;MSFDDLTRNAVHVAPEGELERKLELGRPLRVKLGIDVTAPDVTLGHAVPLQRMRAFQDEGHLGVLIVGDYTTRIGDPSGRSAERPILDESEIDRNAQTYFEQASKIIDPARTEVRFNSEWLSKLDFAETLKLTRTITVARLLERDDFSNRFASGAPISVSELLYPLMQAYDSVAIEADVELGGTDQLYNLLAGRDVMGAYGVEPQVALTVPLLVSWDGARMSSSRGNYIGLAEPPEEQFGKAMRISDEILPEWYALVMEAEPPAGDPLEAKLELARFIVRRSHGEEAARAAEDHFTRVVREGEAPDDVPEAVLPADGTVHLPALLVEHLAIGSTSEARRLIGQGAVKVNGEVVSELDLPRDALDGALVQAGKRRFMRFRAA
;
A
#
# COMPACT_ATOMS: atom_id res chain seq x y z
N MET A 1 14.37 -16.99 17.40
CA MET A 1 13.38 -16.01 17.88
C MET A 1 12.37 -16.72 18.78
N SER A 2 11.68 -15.98 19.66
CA SER A 2 10.63 -16.55 20.50
C SER A 2 9.30 -16.63 19.75
N PHE A 3 8.33 -17.36 20.31
CA PHE A 3 6.93 -17.35 19.85
C PHE A 3 6.40 -15.90 19.73
N ASP A 4 6.76 -15.05 20.72
CA ASP A 4 6.36 -13.63 20.73
C ASP A 4 6.92 -12.84 19.53
N ASP A 5 8.08 -13.20 19.04
CA ASP A 5 8.65 -12.55 17.83
C ASP A 5 7.86 -12.92 16.56
N LEU A 6 7.42 -14.19 16.44
CA LEU A 6 6.60 -14.65 15.31
C LEU A 6 5.20 -14.05 15.32
N THR A 7 4.65 -13.82 16.52
CA THR A 7 3.29 -13.29 16.71
C THR A 7 3.26 -11.79 17.06
N ARG A 8 4.39 -11.09 16.90
CA ARG A 8 4.47 -9.65 17.17
C ARG A 8 3.43 -8.89 16.36
N ASN A 9 2.69 -8.00 17.02
CA ASN A 9 1.57 -7.25 16.46
C ASN A 9 0.42 -8.12 15.92
N ALA A 10 0.38 -9.43 16.20
CA ALA A 10 -0.76 -10.24 15.83
C ALA A 10 -1.99 -9.85 16.67
N VAL A 11 -3.13 -9.68 16.00
CA VAL A 11 -4.43 -9.46 16.65
C VAL A 11 -5.12 -10.78 16.89
N HIS A 12 -4.99 -11.71 15.96
CA HIS A 12 -5.52 -13.05 16.08
C HIS A 12 -4.46 -14.07 15.71
N VAL A 13 -4.35 -15.13 16.49
CA VAL A 13 -3.65 -16.37 16.16
C VAL A 13 -4.62 -17.50 16.49
N ALA A 14 -5.21 -18.09 15.48
CA ALA A 14 -6.32 -19.03 15.66
C ALA A 14 -6.11 -20.36 14.90
N PRO A 15 -6.41 -21.51 15.56
CA PRO A 15 -6.83 -21.64 16.96
C PRO A 15 -5.68 -21.45 17.95
N GLU A 16 -6.03 -21.19 19.19
CA GLU A 16 -5.05 -21.09 20.29
C GLU A 16 -4.26 -22.41 20.45
N GLY A 17 -2.94 -22.29 20.67
CA GLY A 17 -2.01 -23.42 20.85
C GLY A 17 -1.64 -24.18 19.55
N GLU A 18 -2.29 -23.89 18.42
CA GLU A 18 -2.04 -24.62 17.19
C GLU A 18 -0.74 -24.21 16.50
N LEU A 19 -0.35 -22.95 16.61
CA LEU A 19 0.92 -22.47 16.07
C LEU A 19 2.09 -23.14 16.80
N GLU A 20 2.03 -23.17 18.14
CA GLU A 20 3.03 -23.83 18.98
C GLU A 20 3.17 -25.31 18.60
N ARG A 21 2.03 -25.99 18.48
CA ARG A 21 2.00 -27.41 18.04
C ARG A 21 2.67 -27.61 16.69
N LYS A 22 2.41 -26.72 15.72
CA LYS A 22 3.02 -26.81 14.38
C LYS A 22 4.52 -26.51 14.40
N LEU A 23 4.96 -25.57 15.24
CA LEU A 23 6.39 -25.29 15.43
C LEU A 23 7.15 -26.48 16.02
N GLU A 24 6.50 -27.31 16.88
CA GLU A 24 7.07 -28.52 17.45
C GLU A 24 7.24 -29.67 16.44
N LEU A 25 6.67 -29.58 15.22
CA LEU A 25 6.83 -30.61 14.18
C LEU A 25 8.27 -30.78 13.69
N GLY A 26 9.16 -29.85 13.97
CA GLY A 26 10.59 -29.90 13.61
C GLY A 26 10.87 -29.86 12.11
N ARG A 27 9.93 -29.41 11.30
CA ARG A 27 10.06 -29.15 9.87
C ARG A 27 9.77 -27.69 9.52
N PRO A 28 10.29 -27.17 8.42
CA PRO A 28 9.86 -25.88 7.91
C PRO A 28 8.34 -25.82 7.70
N LEU A 29 7.70 -24.80 8.23
CA LEU A 29 6.30 -24.49 7.99
C LEU A 29 6.16 -23.72 6.67
N ARG A 30 5.05 -23.96 5.96
CA ARG A 30 4.64 -23.20 4.76
C ARG A 30 3.75 -22.03 5.19
N VAL A 31 4.32 -20.82 5.15
CA VAL A 31 3.68 -19.60 5.59
C VAL A 31 3.15 -18.84 4.39
N LYS A 32 1.83 -18.88 4.20
CA LYS A 32 1.11 -18.29 3.07
C LYS A 32 0.81 -16.80 3.32
N LEU A 33 0.97 -16.00 2.29
CA LEU A 33 0.37 -14.66 2.16
C LEU A 33 -0.15 -14.49 0.74
N GLY A 34 -1.45 -14.22 0.60
CA GLY A 34 -2.07 -13.91 -0.69
C GLY A 34 -2.16 -12.39 -0.91
N ILE A 35 -1.84 -11.94 -2.11
CA ILE A 35 -1.97 -10.54 -2.52
C ILE A 35 -2.64 -10.46 -3.89
N ASP A 36 -3.77 -9.76 -3.97
CA ASP A 36 -4.43 -9.42 -5.22
C ASP A 36 -3.69 -8.28 -5.93
N VAL A 37 -3.38 -8.47 -7.20
CA VAL A 37 -2.58 -7.51 -8.00
C VAL A 37 -3.44 -6.40 -8.62
N THR A 38 -4.26 -5.77 -7.79
CA THR A 38 -5.22 -4.72 -8.19
C THR A 38 -4.61 -3.34 -8.46
N ALA A 39 -3.34 -3.16 -8.16
CA ALA A 39 -2.56 -1.95 -8.41
C ALA A 39 -1.09 -2.34 -8.61
N PRO A 40 -0.26 -1.54 -9.29
CA PRO A 40 1.15 -1.88 -9.54
C PRO A 40 2.02 -1.82 -8.27
N ASP A 41 1.58 -1.11 -7.22
CA ASP A 41 2.40 -0.82 -6.06
C ASP A 41 2.09 -1.72 -4.86
N VAL A 42 3.14 -2.30 -4.27
CA VAL A 42 3.11 -2.85 -2.92
C VAL A 42 3.25 -1.68 -1.93
N THR A 43 2.25 -1.51 -1.07
CA THR A 43 2.21 -0.39 -0.12
C THR A 43 2.80 -0.78 1.24
N LEU A 44 3.06 0.22 2.10
CA LEU A 44 3.45 -0.04 3.50
C LEU A 44 2.36 -0.81 4.28
N GLY A 45 1.08 -0.72 3.87
CA GLY A 45 0.03 -1.57 4.44
C GLY A 45 0.27 -3.06 4.17
N HIS A 46 0.78 -3.42 2.99
CA HIS A 46 1.21 -4.78 2.66
C HIS A 46 2.52 -5.17 3.36
N ALA A 47 3.35 -4.18 3.71
CA ALA A 47 4.60 -4.42 4.42
C ALA A 47 4.39 -5.08 5.79
N VAL A 48 3.30 -4.77 6.50
CA VAL A 48 3.02 -5.30 7.84
C VAL A 48 2.91 -6.83 7.85
N PRO A 49 2.04 -7.49 7.03
CA PRO A 49 2.02 -8.95 6.96
C PRO A 49 3.30 -9.53 6.31
N LEU A 50 3.97 -8.82 5.39
CA LEU A 50 5.25 -9.27 4.82
C LEU A 50 6.36 -9.32 5.88
N GLN A 51 6.38 -8.40 6.85
CA GLN A 51 7.31 -8.46 7.98
C GLN A 51 7.07 -9.70 8.86
N ARG A 52 5.80 -10.12 9.04
CA ARG A 52 5.51 -11.37 9.73
C ARG A 52 6.03 -12.58 8.95
N MET A 53 5.83 -12.61 7.63
CA MET A 53 6.42 -13.66 6.78
C MET A 53 7.95 -13.71 6.94
N ARG A 54 8.61 -12.53 6.94
CA ARG A 54 10.06 -12.43 7.16
C ARG A 54 10.48 -13.01 8.50
N ALA A 55 9.77 -12.74 9.58
CA ALA A 55 10.06 -13.29 10.89
C ALA A 55 10.03 -14.83 10.89
N PHE A 56 9.04 -15.44 10.22
CA PHE A 56 9.01 -16.89 10.01
C PHE A 56 10.19 -17.40 9.16
N GLN A 57 10.58 -16.67 8.13
CA GLN A 57 11.73 -17.03 7.30
C GLN A 57 13.05 -16.99 8.06
N ASP A 58 13.22 -16.03 8.96
CA ASP A 58 14.40 -15.90 9.81
C ASP A 58 14.53 -17.09 10.78
N GLU A 59 13.41 -17.75 11.14
CA GLU A 59 13.39 -19.01 11.90
C GLU A 59 13.49 -20.28 11.03
N GLY A 60 13.71 -20.13 9.75
CA GLY A 60 13.94 -21.25 8.85
C GLY A 60 12.69 -21.79 8.16
N HIS A 61 11.56 -21.13 8.30
CA HIS A 61 10.32 -21.49 7.62
C HIS A 61 10.30 -20.96 6.17
N LEU A 62 9.36 -21.46 5.36
CA LEU A 62 9.22 -21.13 3.95
C LEU A 62 8.05 -20.17 3.74
N GLY A 63 8.33 -19.00 3.19
CA GLY A 63 7.29 -18.07 2.72
C GLY A 63 6.68 -18.59 1.42
N VAL A 64 5.35 -18.57 1.30
CA VAL A 64 4.63 -18.83 0.06
C VAL A 64 3.79 -17.60 -0.29
N LEU A 65 4.30 -16.81 -1.21
CA LEU A 65 3.60 -15.62 -1.71
C LEU A 65 2.67 -16.03 -2.85
N ILE A 66 1.36 -15.89 -2.62
CA ILE A 66 0.36 -16.14 -3.65
C ILE A 66 0.06 -14.81 -4.37
N VAL A 67 0.38 -14.77 -5.64
CA VAL A 67 -0.07 -13.72 -6.54
C VAL A 67 -1.47 -14.08 -7.04
N GLY A 68 -2.46 -13.29 -6.63
CA GLY A 68 -3.87 -13.49 -6.93
C GLY A 68 -4.23 -13.04 -8.34
N ASP A 69 -3.59 -13.59 -9.38
CA ASP A 69 -3.87 -13.27 -10.78
C ASP A 69 -5.25 -13.76 -11.23
N TYR A 70 -5.76 -14.84 -10.63
CA TYR A 70 -7.09 -15.36 -10.92
C TYR A 70 -8.17 -14.72 -10.02
N THR A 71 -7.91 -14.58 -8.73
CA THR A 71 -8.83 -13.95 -7.77
C THR A 71 -9.05 -12.47 -8.05
N THR A 72 -8.04 -11.75 -8.57
CA THR A 72 -8.16 -10.35 -9.00
C THR A 72 -9.26 -10.12 -10.05
N ARG A 73 -9.61 -11.13 -10.85
CA ARG A 73 -10.73 -11.07 -11.83
C ARG A 73 -12.09 -10.86 -11.16
N ILE A 74 -12.24 -11.26 -9.90
CA ILE A 74 -13.42 -10.99 -9.06
C ILE A 74 -13.12 -9.80 -8.15
N GLY A 75 -11.95 -9.79 -7.53
CA GLY A 75 -11.48 -8.83 -6.54
C GLY A 75 -12.06 -9.10 -5.14
N ASP A 76 -11.22 -8.89 -4.13
CA ASP A 76 -11.58 -9.10 -2.73
C ASP A 76 -12.73 -8.19 -2.30
N PRO A 77 -13.87 -8.73 -1.84
CA PRO A 77 -14.99 -7.95 -1.32
C PRO A 77 -14.74 -7.41 0.10
N SER A 78 -13.70 -7.85 0.81
CA SER A 78 -13.44 -7.48 2.22
C SER A 78 -13.41 -5.97 2.44
N GLY A 79 -14.23 -5.51 3.40
CA GLY A 79 -14.28 -4.10 3.81
C GLY A 79 -14.82 -3.14 2.74
N ARG A 80 -15.60 -3.61 1.77
CA ARG A 80 -16.14 -2.80 0.68
C ARG A 80 -17.67 -2.70 0.70
N SER A 81 -18.16 -1.56 0.26
CA SER A 81 -19.59 -1.28 0.12
C SER A 81 -20.14 -1.48 -1.30
N ALA A 82 -19.27 -1.75 -2.29
CA ALA A 82 -19.62 -1.91 -3.70
C ALA A 82 -18.69 -2.89 -4.42
N GLU A 83 -19.13 -3.43 -5.54
CA GLU A 83 -18.31 -4.29 -6.42
C GLU A 83 -17.06 -3.58 -6.94
N ARG A 84 -15.97 -4.36 -7.21
CA ARG A 84 -14.77 -3.85 -7.87
C ARG A 84 -14.96 -3.76 -9.38
N PRO A 85 -14.36 -2.76 -10.04
CA PRO A 85 -14.15 -2.82 -11.49
C PRO A 85 -13.26 -4.04 -11.82
N ILE A 86 -13.63 -4.76 -12.87
CA ILE A 86 -12.85 -5.87 -13.39
C ILE A 86 -11.65 -5.28 -14.15
N LEU A 87 -10.43 -5.72 -13.80
CA LEU A 87 -9.20 -5.33 -14.49
C LEU A 87 -9.03 -6.15 -15.77
N ASP A 88 -8.32 -5.57 -16.74
CA ASP A 88 -7.87 -6.28 -17.95
C ASP A 88 -6.79 -7.33 -17.59
N GLU A 89 -6.82 -8.49 -18.23
CA GLU A 89 -5.83 -9.56 -18.00
C GLU A 89 -4.39 -9.06 -18.21
N SER A 90 -4.14 -8.23 -19.22
CA SER A 90 -2.82 -7.67 -19.47
C SER A 90 -2.35 -6.69 -18.39
N GLU A 91 -3.26 -6.06 -17.68
CA GLU A 91 -2.96 -5.20 -16.53
C GLU A 91 -2.63 -6.04 -15.30
N ILE A 92 -3.39 -7.12 -15.06
CA ILE A 92 -3.11 -8.09 -14.01
C ILE A 92 -1.70 -8.70 -14.18
N ASP A 93 -1.35 -9.13 -15.39
CA ASP A 93 -0.04 -9.72 -15.69
C ASP A 93 1.10 -8.71 -15.46
N ARG A 94 0.94 -7.45 -15.90
CA ARG A 94 1.93 -6.40 -15.65
C ARG A 94 2.14 -6.13 -14.17
N ASN A 95 1.06 -6.02 -13.41
CA ASN A 95 1.12 -5.80 -11.97
C ASN A 95 1.80 -6.97 -11.26
N ALA A 96 1.47 -8.20 -11.63
CA ALA A 96 2.02 -9.42 -11.04
C ALA A 96 3.55 -9.50 -11.15
N GLN A 97 4.12 -9.08 -12.28
CA GLN A 97 5.57 -9.11 -12.52
C GLN A 97 6.37 -8.27 -11.53
N THR A 98 5.84 -7.13 -11.10
CA THR A 98 6.54 -6.20 -10.20
C THR A 98 6.34 -6.50 -8.72
N TYR A 99 5.30 -7.26 -8.35
CA TYR A 99 4.94 -7.47 -6.95
C TYR A 99 6.02 -8.22 -6.14
N PHE A 100 6.55 -9.31 -6.71
CA PHE A 100 7.60 -10.07 -6.02
C PHE A 100 8.86 -9.25 -5.83
N GLU A 101 9.27 -8.49 -6.84
CA GLU A 101 10.44 -7.62 -6.76
C GLU A 101 10.29 -6.58 -5.63
N GLN A 102 9.12 -5.95 -5.52
CA GLN A 102 8.82 -5.02 -4.44
C GLN A 102 8.74 -5.70 -3.07
N ALA A 103 8.07 -6.85 -2.97
CA ALA A 103 7.97 -7.62 -1.73
C ALA A 103 9.34 -8.09 -1.24
N SER A 104 10.29 -8.39 -2.15
CA SER A 104 11.66 -8.81 -1.85
C SER A 104 12.51 -7.76 -1.15
N LYS A 105 12.03 -6.52 -1.07
CA LYS A 105 12.64 -5.50 -0.18
C LYS A 105 12.40 -5.80 1.31
N ILE A 106 11.49 -6.70 1.63
CA ILE A 106 11.11 -7.06 3.00
C ILE A 106 11.37 -8.55 3.27
N ILE A 107 10.86 -9.44 2.43
CA ILE A 107 10.99 -10.89 2.58
C ILE A 107 12.32 -11.41 2.01
N ASP A 108 12.73 -12.60 2.44
CA ASP A 108 13.90 -13.29 1.89
C ASP A 108 13.54 -14.01 0.59
N PRO A 109 14.02 -13.58 -0.58
CA PRO A 109 13.73 -14.23 -1.85
C PRO A 109 14.20 -15.68 -1.92
N ALA A 110 15.31 -16.03 -1.23
CA ALA A 110 15.86 -17.37 -1.22
C ALA A 110 15.00 -18.39 -0.43
N ARG A 111 14.09 -17.86 0.42
CA ARG A 111 13.16 -18.62 1.24
C ARG A 111 11.70 -18.33 0.87
N THR A 112 11.45 -17.91 -0.36
CA THR A 112 10.10 -17.60 -0.84
C THR A 112 9.77 -18.39 -2.09
N GLU A 113 8.67 -19.16 -2.02
CA GLU A 113 8.00 -19.65 -3.22
C GLU A 113 7.00 -18.59 -3.69
N VAL A 114 7.07 -18.22 -4.96
CA VAL A 114 6.05 -17.38 -5.60
C VAL A 114 5.14 -18.29 -6.42
N ARG A 115 3.84 -18.24 -6.16
CA ARG A 115 2.85 -19.03 -6.83
C ARG A 115 1.72 -18.16 -7.36
N PHE A 116 1.25 -18.48 -8.54
CA PHE A 116 0.10 -17.81 -9.15
C PHE A 116 -1.14 -18.69 -8.93
N ASN A 117 -2.21 -18.12 -8.39
CA ASN A 117 -3.37 -18.97 -8.09
C ASN A 117 -4.13 -19.43 -9.34
N SER A 118 -3.87 -18.86 -10.51
CA SER A 118 -4.27 -19.44 -11.79
C SER A 118 -3.70 -20.85 -12.02
N GLU A 119 -2.58 -21.23 -11.40
CA GLU A 119 -1.97 -22.56 -11.55
C GLU A 119 -2.93 -23.71 -11.19
N TRP A 120 -3.84 -23.48 -10.26
CA TRP A 120 -4.86 -24.46 -9.82
C TRP A 120 -6.28 -23.98 -10.08
N LEU A 121 -6.63 -22.71 -9.84
CA LEU A 121 -8.01 -22.23 -10.00
C LEU A 121 -8.50 -22.31 -11.45
N SER A 122 -7.64 -22.06 -12.42
CA SER A 122 -7.99 -22.19 -13.85
C SER A 122 -8.26 -23.63 -14.29
N LYS A 123 -7.84 -24.63 -13.50
CA LYS A 123 -7.99 -26.05 -13.78
C LYS A 123 -9.19 -26.69 -13.09
N LEU A 124 -9.86 -25.96 -12.19
CA LEU A 124 -11.08 -26.45 -11.56
C LEU A 124 -12.18 -26.59 -12.60
N ASP A 125 -12.60 -27.82 -12.85
CA ASP A 125 -13.76 -28.09 -13.66
C ASP A 125 -15.05 -27.79 -12.87
N PHE A 126 -16.20 -27.93 -13.54
CA PHE A 126 -17.47 -27.60 -12.91
C PHE A 126 -17.80 -28.56 -11.74
N ALA A 127 -17.37 -29.85 -11.79
CA ALA A 127 -17.60 -30.80 -10.72
C ALA A 127 -16.76 -30.45 -9.48
N GLU A 128 -15.49 -30.10 -9.65
CA GLU A 128 -14.64 -29.65 -8.56
C GLU A 128 -15.11 -28.28 -7.99
N THR A 129 -15.59 -27.39 -8.84
CA THR A 129 -16.21 -26.12 -8.40
C THR A 129 -17.46 -26.40 -7.53
N LEU A 130 -18.33 -27.33 -7.94
CA LEU A 130 -19.47 -27.72 -7.12
C LEU A 130 -19.06 -28.41 -5.81
N LYS A 131 -17.98 -29.18 -5.80
CA LYS A 131 -17.42 -29.75 -4.57
C LYS A 131 -16.92 -28.66 -3.63
N LEU A 132 -16.18 -27.69 -4.16
CA LEU A 132 -15.68 -26.53 -3.40
C LEU A 132 -16.85 -25.72 -2.80
N THR A 133 -17.88 -25.39 -3.58
CA THR A 133 -19.03 -24.63 -3.10
C THR A 133 -19.88 -25.31 -2.03
N ARG A 134 -19.77 -26.64 -1.88
CA ARG A 134 -20.45 -27.40 -0.81
C ARG A 134 -19.75 -27.29 0.55
N THR A 135 -18.53 -26.80 0.61
CA THR A 135 -17.77 -26.70 1.87
C THR A 135 -18.27 -25.60 2.79
N ILE A 136 -18.91 -24.56 2.24
CA ILE A 136 -19.44 -23.42 3.01
C ILE A 136 -20.87 -23.13 2.56
N THR A 137 -21.75 -22.81 3.51
CA THR A 137 -23.14 -22.43 3.20
C THR A 137 -23.25 -20.94 2.90
N VAL A 138 -24.28 -20.55 2.12
CA VAL A 138 -24.60 -19.13 1.88
C VAL A 138 -24.86 -18.38 3.19
N ALA A 139 -25.54 -19.04 4.15
CA ALA A 139 -25.77 -18.41 5.47
C ALA A 139 -24.44 -18.04 6.16
N ARG A 140 -23.43 -18.93 6.09
CA ARG A 140 -22.09 -18.67 6.64
C ARG A 140 -21.36 -17.56 5.90
N LEU A 141 -21.47 -17.48 4.56
CA LEU A 141 -20.91 -16.39 3.77
C LEU A 141 -21.52 -15.03 4.13
N LEU A 142 -22.81 -15.00 4.41
CA LEU A 142 -23.54 -13.78 4.79
C LEU A 142 -23.29 -13.33 6.24
N GLU A 143 -22.54 -14.10 7.05
CA GLU A 143 -22.06 -13.64 8.36
C GLU A 143 -20.95 -12.59 8.27
N ARG A 144 -20.29 -12.47 7.12
CA ARG A 144 -19.31 -11.39 6.89
C ARG A 144 -20.00 -10.04 6.94
N ASP A 145 -19.41 -9.09 7.66
CA ASP A 145 -19.99 -7.76 7.86
C ASP A 145 -20.32 -7.02 6.56
N ASP A 146 -19.43 -7.11 5.55
CA ASP A 146 -19.62 -6.48 4.25
C ASP A 146 -20.81 -7.07 3.49
N PHE A 147 -20.92 -8.40 3.42
CA PHE A 147 -22.06 -9.07 2.80
C PHE A 147 -23.33 -8.88 3.60
N SER A 148 -23.28 -8.98 4.92
CA SER A 148 -24.41 -8.76 5.81
C SER A 148 -25.01 -7.35 5.63
N ASN A 149 -24.17 -6.32 5.64
CA ASN A 149 -24.59 -4.93 5.46
C ASN A 149 -25.17 -4.67 4.07
N ARG A 150 -24.55 -5.21 3.01
CA ARG A 150 -25.05 -5.08 1.63
C ARG A 150 -26.36 -5.82 1.45
N PHE A 151 -26.49 -7.03 1.99
CA PHE A 151 -27.72 -7.81 1.96
C PHE A 151 -28.86 -7.09 2.68
N ALA A 152 -28.62 -6.58 3.89
CA ALA A 152 -29.61 -5.84 4.68
C ALA A 152 -30.05 -4.53 4.01
N SER A 153 -29.17 -3.85 3.29
CA SER A 153 -29.48 -2.61 2.55
C SER A 153 -30.06 -2.83 1.16
N GLY A 154 -30.14 -4.08 0.69
CA GLY A 154 -30.58 -4.41 -0.68
C GLY A 154 -29.56 -4.02 -1.76
N ALA A 155 -28.30 -3.77 -1.38
CA ALA A 155 -27.23 -3.53 -2.34
C ALA A 155 -26.87 -4.83 -3.09
N PRO A 156 -26.48 -4.75 -4.38
CA PRO A 156 -26.20 -5.94 -5.17
C PRO A 156 -24.99 -6.72 -4.61
N ILE A 157 -25.11 -8.05 -4.60
CA ILE A 157 -24.04 -8.99 -4.30
C ILE A 157 -23.98 -9.97 -5.44
N SER A 158 -22.88 -9.98 -6.17
CA SER A 158 -22.67 -10.95 -7.25
C SER A 158 -22.41 -12.34 -6.70
N VAL A 159 -22.88 -13.38 -7.39
CA VAL A 159 -22.55 -14.77 -7.05
C VAL A 159 -21.05 -15.02 -7.11
N SER A 160 -20.33 -14.35 -8.02
CA SER A 160 -18.88 -14.44 -8.13
C SER A 160 -18.16 -13.89 -6.88
N GLU A 161 -18.67 -12.82 -6.27
CA GLU A 161 -18.12 -12.30 -5.01
C GLU A 161 -18.25 -13.31 -3.85
N LEU A 162 -19.34 -14.11 -3.84
CA LEU A 162 -19.51 -15.18 -2.85
C LEU A 162 -18.50 -16.35 -3.05
N LEU A 163 -17.94 -16.49 -4.26
CA LEU A 163 -16.90 -17.50 -4.54
C LEU A 163 -15.50 -17.02 -4.10
N TYR A 164 -15.27 -15.73 -3.94
CA TYR A 164 -13.94 -15.21 -3.60
C TYR A 164 -13.33 -15.86 -2.34
N PRO A 165 -14.02 -15.93 -1.18
CA PRO A 165 -13.49 -16.60 0.01
C PRO A 165 -13.13 -18.07 -0.22
N LEU A 166 -13.89 -18.76 -1.08
CA LEU A 166 -13.64 -20.15 -1.41
C LEU A 166 -12.39 -20.33 -2.28
N MET A 167 -12.15 -19.39 -3.21
CA MET A 167 -10.95 -19.39 -4.05
C MET A 167 -9.69 -19.17 -3.22
N GLN A 168 -9.69 -18.18 -2.32
CA GLN A 168 -8.60 -17.95 -1.38
C GLN A 168 -8.38 -19.14 -0.46
N ALA A 169 -9.46 -19.78 0.00
CA ALA A 169 -9.39 -21.00 0.81
C ALA A 169 -8.77 -22.17 0.04
N TYR A 170 -9.10 -22.31 -1.24
CA TYR A 170 -8.53 -23.35 -2.09
C TYR A 170 -7.04 -23.14 -2.38
N ASP A 171 -6.55 -21.88 -2.39
CA ASP A 171 -5.12 -21.60 -2.43
C ASP A 171 -4.39 -22.33 -1.30
N SER A 172 -4.94 -22.31 -0.09
CA SER A 172 -4.36 -22.99 1.07
C SER A 172 -4.36 -24.52 0.94
N VAL A 173 -5.40 -25.08 0.32
CA VAL A 173 -5.45 -26.51 -0.03
C VAL A 173 -4.36 -26.85 -1.03
N ALA A 174 -4.24 -26.06 -2.10
CA ALA A 174 -3.32 -26.33 -3.20
C ALA A 174 -1.85 -26.31 -2.78
N ILE A 175 -1.50 -25.49 -1.80
CA ILE A 175 -0.12 -25.38 -1.30
C ILE A 175 0.11 -26.07 0.05
N GLU A 176 -0.91 -26.70 0.63
CA GLU A 176 -0.85 -27.30 1.98
C GLU A 176 -0.28 -26.32 3.01
N ALA A 177 -0.91 -25.15 3.13
CA ALA A 177 -0.45 -24.07 4.01
C ALA A 177 -0.49 -24.48 5.49
N ASP A 178 0.59 -24.22 6.24
CA ASP A 178 0.62 -24.40 7.69
C ASP A 178 0.13 -23.15 8.44
N VAL A 179 0.44 -21.98 7.92
CA VAL A 179 0.05 -20.68 8.46
C VAL A 179 -0.41 -19.80 7.30
N GLU A 180 -1.52 -19.08 7.48
CA GLU A 180 -1.93 -18.01 6.56
C GLU A 180 -1.90 -16.66 7.29
N LEU A 181 -1.19 -15.71 6.68
CA LEU A 181 -1.06 -14.33 7.15
C LEU A 181 -2.07 -13.43 6.44
N GLY A 182 -2.59 -12.43 7.15
CA GLY A 182 -3.46 -11.43 6.55
C GLY A 182 -3.65 -10.19 7.44
N GLY A 183 -4.32 -9.18 6.94
CA GLY A 183 -4.85 -8.09 7.76
C GLY A 183 -6.07 -8.54 8.58
N THR A 184 -6.46 -7.77 9.58
CA THR A 184 -7.64 -8.08 10.41
C THR A 184 -8.94 -8.20 9.58
N ASP A 185 -9.02 -7.52 8.44
CA ASP A 185 -10.14 -7.62 7.48
C ASP A 185 -10.20 -8.98 6.76
N GLN A 186 -9.11 -9.76 6.79
CA GLN A 186 -9.03 -11.08 6.17
C GLN A 186 -9.42 -12.23 7.10
N LEU A 187 -9.68 -11.97 8.40
CA LEU A 187 -9.93 -13.01 9.39
C LEU A 187 -10.96 -14.04 8.94
N TYR A 188 -12.09 -13.57 8.38
CA TYR A 188 -13.12 -14.46 7.87
C TYR A 188 -12.59 -15.38 6.77
N ASN A 189 -11.86 -14.85 5.79
CA ASN A 189 -11.31 -15.63 4.68
C ASN A 189 -10.30 -16.67 5.17
N LEU A 190 -9.44 -16.28 6.13
CA LEU A 190 -8.46 -17.20 6.73
C LEU A 190 -9.12 -18.34 7.50
N LEU A 191 -10.20 -18.07 8.23
CA LEU A 191 -10.98 -19.08 8.94
C LEU A 191 -11.76 -19.98 7.96
N ALA A 192 -12.33 -19.43 6.90
CA ALA A 192 -12.95 -20.19 5.82
C ALA A 192 -11.93 -21.14 5.16
N GLY A 193 -10.67 -20.70 5.03
CA GLY A 193 -9.56 -21.55 4.57
C GLY A 193 -9.42 -22.83 5.37
N ARG A 194 -9.54 -22.74 6.70
CA ARG A 194 -9.47 -23.89 7.60
C ARG A 194 -10.60 -24.90 7.36
N ASP A 195 -11.83 -24.37 7.20
CA ASP A 195 -13.01 -25.21 6.95
C ASP A 195 -12.87 -25.97 5.61
N VAL A 196 -12.41 -25.27 4.58
CA VAL A 196 -12.20 -25.86 3.24
C VAL A 196 -11.06 -26.89 3.27
N MET A 197 -9.91 -26.59 3.89
CA MET A 197 -8.79 -27.52 4.03
C MET A 197 -9.24 -28.81 4.72
N GLY A 198 -10.00 -28.72 5.83
CA GLY A 198 -10.56 -29.87 6.51
C GLY A 198 -11.50 -30.70 5.63
N ALA A 199 -12.35 -30.07 4.82
CA ALA A 199 -13.24 -30.75 3.88
C ALA A 199 -12.50 -31.47 2.73
N TYR A 200 -11.29 -30.97 2.40
CA TYR A 200 -10.40 -31.61 1.42
C TYR A 200 -9.44 -32.64 2.05
N GLY A 201 -9.50 -32.84 3.38
CA GLY A 201 -8.64 -33.80 4.09
C GLY A 201 -7.20 -33.32 4.26
N VAL A 202 -6.97 -32.02 4.13
CA VAL A 202 -5.70 -31.33 4.40
C VAL A 202 -5.71 -30.79 5.82
N GLU A 203 -4.58 -30.87 6.53
CA GLU A 203 -4.46 -30.33 7.87
C GLU A 203 -4.70 -28.80 7.86
N PRO A 204 -5.68 -28.29 8.64
CA PRO A 204 -6.00 -26.88 8.61
C PRO A 204 -4.84 -25.96 9.04
N GLN A 205 -4.69 -24.84 8.34
CA GLN A 205 -3.70 -23.80 8.64
C GLN A 205 -3.99 -23.06 9.93
N VAL A 206 -2.98 -22.41 10.51
CA VAL A 206 -3.16 -21.37 11.52
C VAL A 206 -3.52 -20.05 10.82
N ALA A 207 -4.57 -19.39 11.27
CA ALA A 207 -4.93 -18.03 10.84
C ALA A 207 -4.22 -17.00 11.72
N LEU A 208 -3.34 -16.17 11.15
CA LEU A 208 -2.63 -15.10 11.84
C LEU A 208 -2.96 -13.77 11.17
N THR A 209 -3.58 -12.85 11.92
CA THR A 209 -3.90 -11.52 11.41
C THR A 209 -3.14 -10.42 12.14
N VAL A 210 -2.77 -9.39 11.38
CA VAL A 210 -2.13 -8.17 11.87
C VAL A 210 -3.02 -6.96 11.64
N PRO A 211 -2.84 -5.84 12.39
CA PRO A 211 -3.60 -4.62 12.18
C PRO A 211 -3.45 -4.07 10.76
N LEU A 212 -4.47 -3.35 10.31
CA LEU A 212 -4.41 -2.58 9.07
C LEU A 212 -3.75 -1.24 9.36
N LEU A 213 -2.75 -0.88 8.57
CA LEU A 213 -2.07 0.41 8.73
C LEU A 213 -3.00 1.57 8.36
N VAL A 214 -3.20 2.50 9.28
CA VAL A 214 -3.96 3.73 9.09
C VAL A 214 -3.06 4.79 8.46
N SER A 215 -3.54 5.50 7.45
CA SER A 215 -2.79 6.53 6.74
C SER A 215 -2.94 7.92 7.40
N TRP A 216 -2.21 8.91 6.87
CA TRP A 216 -2.21 10.30 7.37
C TRP A 216 -3.57 11.00 7.35
N ASP A 217 -4.55 10.48 6.64
CA ASP A 217 -5.93 10.99 6.56
C ASP A 217 -6.88 10.32 7.56
N GLY A 218 -6.36 9.46 8.45
CA GLY A 218 -7.13 8.72 9.43
C GLY A 218 -7.93 7.53 8.87
N ALA A 219 -7.79 7.25 7.57
CA ALA A 219 -8.42 6.09 6.93
C ALA A 219 -7.40 4.97 6.71
N ARG A 220 -7.89 3.73 6.51
CA ARG A 220 -7.06 2.61 6.07
C ARG A 220 -6.23 3.00 4.85
N MET A 221 -4.94 2.67 4.86
CA MET A 221 -4.06 2.85 3.71
C MET A 221 -4.55 2.02 2.51
N SER A 222 -4.67 2.68 1.35
CA SER A 222 -5.17 2.04 0.13
C SER A 222 -4.67 2.75 -1.12
N SER A 223 -4.18 2.00 -2.10
CA SER A 223 -3.79 2.52 -3.41
C SER A 223 -4.97 3.16 -4.14
N SER A 224 -6.17 2.59 -4.06
CA SER A 224 -7.37 3.15 -4.71
C SER A 224 -7.81 4.51 -4.14
N ARG A 225 -7.39 4.87 -2.92
CA ARG A 225 -7.64 6.18 -2.29
C ARG A 225 -6.51 7.17 -2.51
N GLY A 226 -5.34 6.73 -2.98
CA GLY A 226 -4.15 7.56 -3.12
C GLY A 226 -3.53 7.99 -1.77
N ASN A 227 -3.96 7.41 -0.65
CA ASN A 227 -3.46 7.68 0.70
C ASN A 227 -2.42 6.65 1.14
N TYR A 228 -1.50 6.26 0.27
CA TYR A 228 -0.53 5.21 0.53
C TYR A 228 0.92 5.68 0.32
N ILE A 229 1.84 4.93 0.89
CA ILE A 229 3.27 4.97 0.58
C ILE A 229 3.63 3.64 -0.08
N GLY A 230 4.05 3.70 -1.34
CA GLY A 230 4.49 2.53 -2.10
C GLY A 230 5.95 2.20 -1.85
N LEU A 231 6.31 0.91 -1.87
CA LEU A 231 7.70 0.47 -1.69
C LEU A 231 8.59 0.80 -2.90
N ALA A 232 7.99 1.08 -4.06
CA ALA A 232 8.69 1.48 -5.28
C ALA A 232 8.66 2.99 -5.55
N GLU A 233 7.95 3.77 -4.74
CA GLU A 233 7.92 5.23 -4.89
C GLU A 233 9.31 5.85 -4.72
N PRO A 234 9.59 6.98 -5.39
CA PRO A 234 10.84 7.72 -5.21
C PRO A 234 11.11 8.05 -3.74
N PRO A 235 12.38 8.07 -3.31
CA PRO A 235 12.78 8.33 -1.92
C PRO A 235 12.18 9.61 -1.32
N GLU A 236 12.16 10.71 -2.09
CA GLU A 236 11.65 12.01 -1.67
C GLU A 236 10.13 11.98 -1.44
N GLU A 237 9.40 11.22 -2.28
CA GLU A 237 7.96 11.04 -2.14
C GLU A 237 7.63 10.20 -0.90
N GLN A 238 8.33 9.08 -0.69
CA GLN A 238 8.17 8.26 0.51
C GLN A 238 8.43 9.10 1.78
N PHE A 239 9.54 9.85 1.80
CA PHE A 239 9.91 10.71 2.92
C PHE A 239 8.84 11.78 3.18
N GLY A 240 8.47 12.52 2.14
CA GLY A 240 7.47 13.58 2.24
C GLY A 240 6.09 13.09 2.68
N LYS A 241 5.66 11.90 2.25
CA LYS A 241 4.41 11.27 2.67
C LYS A 241 4.48 10.81 4.13
N ALA A 242 5.60 10.21 4.56
CA ALA A 242 5.82 9.80 5.95
C ALA A 242 5.76 11.00 6.91
N MET A 243 6.30 12.14 6.53
CA MET A 243 6.24 13.37 7.34
C MET A 243 4.82 13.97 7.48
N ARG A 244 3.82 13.48 6.73
CA ARG A 244 2.41 13.91 6.86
C ARG A 244 1.66 13.21 7.98
N ILE A 245 2.22 12.15 8.55
CA ILE A 245 1.61 11.36 9.62
C ILE A 245 1.36 12.25 10.82
N SER A 246 0.15 12.18 11.43
CA SER A 246 -0.17 12.93 12.64
C SER A 246 0.57 12.34 13.85
N ASP A 247 0.81 13.17 14.87
CA ASP A 247 1.48 12.72 16.10
C ASP A 247 0.68 11.63 16.84
N GLU A 248 -0.64 11.65 16.67
CA GLU A 248 -1.57 10.73 17.32
C GLU A 248 -1.40 9.27 16.85
N ILE A 249 -1.14 9.05 15.56
CA ILE A 249 -0.97 7.71 14.98
C ILE A 249 0.50 7.27 14.89
N LEU A 250 1.43 8.16 15.27
CA LEU A 250 2.87 7.87 15.21
C LEU A 250 3.28 6.62 16.02
N PRO A 251 2.76 6.37 17.25
CA PRO A 251 3.06 5.14 17.98
C PRO A 251 2.64 3.87 17.23
N GLU A 252 1.48 3.88 16.57
CA GLU A 252 1.02 2.75 15.76
C GLU A 252 1.95 2.49 14.58
N TRP A 253 2.42 3.54 13.89
CA TRP A 253 3.37 3.41 12.80
C TRP A 253 4.72 2.87 13.26
N TYR A 254 5.20 3.30 14.42
CA TYR A 254 6.41 2.73 15.00
C TYR A 254 6.25 1.25 15.29
N ALA A 255 5.15 0.85 15.94
CA ALA A 255 4.87 -0.54 16.26
C ALA A 255 4.73 -1.42 15.01
N LEU A 256 4.01 -0.95 13.97
CA LEU A 256 3.69 -1.76 12.80
C LEU A 256 4.76 -1.72 11.71
N VAL A 257 5.45 -0.57 11.51
CA VAL A 257 6.41 -0.39 10.42
C VAL A 257 7.84 -0.64 10.87
N MET A 258 8.21 -0.19 12.08
CA MET A 258 9.55 -0.33 12.63
C MET A 258 9.68 -1.47 13.65
N GLU A 259 8.56 -1.99 14.15
CA GLU A 259 8.50 -2.96 15.27
C GLU A 259 9.23 -2.45 16.52
N ALA A 260 9.08 -1.16 16.80
CA ALA A 260 9.74 -0.43 17.87
C ALA A 260 8.76 0.52 18.57
N GLU A 261 9.20 1.07 19.70
CA GLU A 261 8.53 2.17 20.37
C GLU A 261 9.09 3.51 19.86
N PRO A 262 8.25 4.57 19.73
CA PRO A 262 8.76 5.88 19.38
C PRO A 262 9.68 6.43 20.48
N PRO A 263 10.75 7.17 20.12
CA PRO A 263 11.60 7.81 21.12
C PRO A 263 10.80 8.82 21.95
N ALA A 264 11.15 8.92 23.24
CA ALA A 264 10.59 9.97 24.08
C ALA A 264 11.14 11.33 23.66
N GLY A 265 10.27 12.33 23.47
CA GLY A 265 10.71 13.69 23.16
C GLY A 265 9.91 14.37 22.06
N ASP A 266 10.61 15.06 21.15
CA ASP A 266 9.98 15.81 20.07
C ASP A 266 9.35 14.88 19.01
N PRO A 267 8.03 14.97 18.75
CA PRO A 267 7.39 14.19 17.68
C PRO A 267 8.00 14.43 16.28
N LEU A 268 8.61 15.59 16.05
CA LEU A 268 9.29 15.89 14.79
C LEU A 268 10.48 14.95 14.57
N GLU A 269 11.31 14.75 15.59
CA GLU A 269 12.47 13.85 15.50
C GLU A 269 12.02 12.39 15.28
N ALA A 270 10.97 11.97 15.97
CA ALA A 270 10.39 10.65 15.75
C ALA A 270 9.86 10.49 14.32
N LYS A 271 9.21 11.50 13.72
CA LYS A 271 8.78 11.46 12.31
C LYS A 271 9.95 11.38 11.35
N LEU A 272 11.01 12.15 11.59
CA LEU A 272 12.21 12.12 10.77
C LEU A 272 12.88 10.73 10.82
N GLU A 273 12.95 10.12 12.00
CA GLU A 273 13.48 8.76 12.17
C GLU A 273 12.64 7.73 11.41
N LEU A 274 11.32 7.78 11.55
CA LEU A 274 10.39 6.91 10.82
C LEU A 274 10.52 7.09 9.30
N ALA A 275 10.58 8.32 8.81
CA ALA A 275 10.74 8.62 7.39
C ALA A 275 12.07 8.09 6.84
N ARG A 276 13.18 8.29 7.57
CA ARG A 276 14.49 7.71 7.25
C ARG A 276 14.43 6.18 7.20
N PHE A 277 13.76 5.55 8.18
CA PHE A 277 13.61 4.09 8.20
C PHE A 277 12.86 3.57 6.98
N ILE A 278 11.75 4.20 6.60
CA ILE A 278 10.93 3.80 5.43
C ILE A 278 11.76 3.87 4.15
N VAL A 279 12.45 5.00 3.92
CA VAL A 279 13.29 5.19 2.73
C VAL A 279 14.49 4.24 2.73
N ARG A 280 15.18 4.11 3.87
CA ARG A 280 16.33 3.21 4.00
C ARG A 280 15.99 1.77 3.68
N ARG A 281 14.85 1.29 4.13
CA ARG A 281 14.36 -0.07 3.86
C ARG A 281 14.10 -0.30 2.37
N SER A 282 13.59 0.71 1.67
CA SER A 282 13.20 0.61 0.26
C SER A 282 14.35 0.90 -0.71
N HIS A 283 15.28 1.81 -0.34
CA HIS A 283 16.26 2.42 -1.24
C HIS A 283 17.70 2.48 -0.68
N GLY A 284 17.90 2.12 0.59
CA GLY A 284 19.19 2.15 1.25
C GLY A 284 19.50 3.46 1.97
N GLU A 285 20.63 3.47 2.70
CA GLU A 285 21.01 4.54 3.63
C GLU A 285 21.31 5.87 2.92
N GLU A 286 21.97 5.83 1.76
CA GLU A 286 22.34 7.02 1.00
C GLU A 286 21.09 7.77 0.49
N ALA A 287 20.11 7.02 -0.05
CA ALA A 287 18.85 7.58 -0.51
C ALA A 287 18.03 8.18 0.66
N ALA A 288 18.07 7.57 1.84
CA ALA A 288 17.37 8.10 3.02
C ALA A 288 17.94 9.45 3.46
N ARG A 289 19.25 9.62 3.46
CA ARG A 289 19.92 10.89 3.75
C ARG A 289 19.60 11.94 2.71
N ALA A 290 19.71 11.60 1.44
CA ALA A 290 19.39 12.53 0.34
C ALA A 290 17.93 13.00 0.40
N ALA A 291 16.98 12.11 0.71
CA ALA A 291 15.57 12.46 0.85
C ALA A 291 15.30 13.38 2.06
N GLU A 292 16.01 13.17 3.18
CA GLU A 292 15.93 14.07 4.35
C GLU A 292 16.50 15.46 4.04
N ASP A 293 17.66 15.53 3.40
CA ASP A 293 18.29 16.79 2.99
C ASP A 293 17.37 17.53 2.00
N HIS A 294 16.79 16.82 1.03
CA HIS A 294 15.81 17.37 0.10
C HIS A 294 14.58 17.91 0.84
N PHE A 295 14.01 17.14 1.76
CA PHE A 295 12.86 17.59 2.57
C PHE A 295 13.18 18.83 3.39
N THR A 296 14.36 18.88 3.99
CA THR A 296 14.78 20.02 4.82
C THR A 296 14.92 21.27 3.95
N ARG A 297 15.66 21.21 2.85
CA ARG A 297 15.85 22.36 1.95
C ARG A 297 14.53 22.83 1.33
N VAL A 298 13.77 21.91 0.73
CA VAL A 298 12.57 22.30 -0.04
C VAL A 298 11.37 22.61 0.85
N VAL A 299 11.11 21.79 1.88
CA VAL A 299 9.88 21.91 2.67
C VAL A 299 10.04 22.81 3.88
N ARG A 300 11.17 22.74 4.60
CA ARG A 300 11.40 23.53 5.81
C ARG A 300 12.00 24.90 5.50
N GLU A 301 13.01 24.95 4.62
CA GLU A 301 13.73 26.19 4.28
C GLU A 301 13.09 26.90 3.08
N GLY A 302 12.31 26.19 2.27
CA GLY A 302 11.59 26.75 1.12
C GLY A 302 12.47 27.02 -0.09
N GLU A 303 13.62 26.34 -0.16
CA GLU A 303 14.51 26.38 -1.31
C GLU A 303 13.90 25.62 -2.51
N ALA A 304 14.36 25.97 -3.69
CA ALA A 304 13.98 25.23 -4.88
C ALA A 304 14.65 23.85 -4.91
N PRO A 305 13.95 22.80 -5.37
CA PRO A 305 14.58 21.51 -5.62
C PRO A 305 15.66 21.61 -6.70
N ASP A 306 16.62 20.68 -6.69
CA ASP A 306 17.72 20.70 -7.66
C ASP A 306 17.21 20.42 -9.09
N ASP A 307 16.17 19.60 -9.24
CA ASP A 307 15.51 19.26 -10.51
C ASP A 307 14.16 19.98 -10.62
N VAL A 308 14.22 21.26 -11.00
CA VAL A 308 13.01 22.07 -11.24
C VAL A 308 12.54 21.84 -12.68
N PRO A 309 11.27 21.39 -12.89
CA PRO A 309 10.71 21.27 -14.22
C PRO A 309 10.81 22.59 -15.01
N GLU A 310 11.05 22.47 -16.32
CA GLU A 310 11.14 23.61 -17.22
C GLU A 310 9.92 23.71 -18.14
N ALA A 311 9.47 24.93 -18.38
CA ALA A 311 8.38 25.20 -19.33
C ALA A 311 8.72 26.39 -20.22
N VAL A 312 8.14 26.39 -21.41
CA VAL A 312 8.36 27.47 -22.39
C VAL A 312 7.33 28.57 -22.20
N LEU A 313 7.79 29.82 -22.17
CA LEU A 313 6.93 30.99 -22.06
C LEU A 313 6.10 31.20 -23.35
N PRO A 314 4.86 31.73 -23.24
CA PRO A 314 4.11 32.21 -24.38
C PRO A 314 4.89 33.21 -25.22
N ALA A 315 4.56 33.28 -26.52
CA ALA A 315 5.26 34.17 -27.45
C ALA A 315 4.99 35.68 -27.24
N ASP A 316 3.90 36.02 -26.55
CA ASP A 316 3.48 37.38 -26.28
C ASP A 316 4.41 38.11 -25.30
N GLY A 317 4.56 39.44 -25.45
CA GLY A 317 5.46 40.27 -24.65
C GLY A 317 5.04 40.46 -23.16
N THR A 318 3.78 40.14 -22.82
CA THR A 318 3.24 40.21 -21.44
C THR A 318 2.60 38.86 -21.12
N VAL A 319 2.96 38.30 -19.98
CA VAL A 319 2.48 36.98 -19.54
C VAL A 319 1.50 37.15 -18.37
N HIS A 320 0.31 36.57 -18.52
CA HIS A 320 -0.70 36.54 -17.48
C HIS A 320 -0.37 35.47 -16.46
N LEU A 321 0.27 35.84 -15.35
CA LEU A 321 0.80 34.94 -14.32
C LEU A 321 -0.25 33.92 -13.80
N PRO A 322 -1.52 34.28 -13.51
CA PRO A 322 -2.52 33.30 -13.09
C PRO A 322 -2.78 32.19 -14.10
N ALA A 323 -2.75 32.46 -15.39
CA ALA A 323 -2.89 31.43 -16.42
C ALA A 323 -1.70 30.49 -16.45
N LEU A 324 -0.49 31.05 -16.37
CA LEU A 324 0.76 30.28 -16.32
C LEU A 324 0.82 29.34 -15.11
N LEU A 325 0.36 29.81 -13.94
CA LEU A 325 0.30 29.00 -12.73
C LEU A 325 -0.68 27.81 -12.84
N VAL A 326 -1.81 28.02 -13.52
CA VAL A 326 -2.80 26.94 -13.75
C VAL A 326 -2.24 25.90 -14.73
N GLU A 327 -1.61 26.37 -15.81
CA GLU A 327 -1.11 25.51 -16.89
C GLU A 327 0.07 24.65 -16.44
N HIS A 328 1.00 25.20 -15.65
CA HIS A 328 2.29 24.54 -15.39
C HIS A 328 2.52 24.16 -13.92
N LEU A 329 1.84 24.78 -12.95
CA LEU A 329 2.06 24.52 -11.51
C LEU A 329 0.89 23.82 -10.83
N ALA A 330 0.02 23.16 -11.60
CA ALA A 330 -1.13 22.40 -11.08
C ALA A 330 -1.98 23.20 -10.06
N ILE A 331 -2.26 24.48 -10.35
CA ILE A 331 -3.22 25.29 -9.62
C ILE A 331 -4.61 25.05 -10.23
N GLY A 332 -5.62 24.76 -9.40
CA GLY A 332 -6.92 24.31 -9.87
C GLY A 332 -7.73 25.32 -10.69
N SER A 333 -7.46 26.62 -10.54
CA SER A 333 -8.14 27.68 -11.31
C SER A 333 -7.39 29.01 -11.27
N THR A 334 -7.67 29.88 -12.25
CA THR A 334 -7.13 31.26 -12.25
C THR A 334 -7.60 32.08 -11.05
N SER A 335 -8.78 31.80 -10.50
CA SER A 335 -9.27 32.43 -9.27
C SER A 335 -8.42 32.05 -8.06
N GLU A 336 -8.05 30.76 -7.94
CA GLU A 336 -7.13 30.29 -6.91
C GLU A 336 -5.73 30.89 -7.10
N ALA A 337 -5.23 30.93 -8.32
CA ALA A 337 -3.94 31.56 -8.64
C ALA A 337 -3.89 33.03 -8.21
N ARG A 338 -4.93 33.82 -8.50
CA ARG A 338 -5.06 35.22 -8.05
C ARG A 338 -5.08 35.33 -6.54
N ARG A 339 -5.78 34.44 -5.84
CA ARG A 339 -5.80 34.40 -4.39
C ARG A 339 -4.41 34.13 -3.82
N LEU A 340 -3.66 33.17 -4.38
CA LEU A 340 -2.29 32.88 -3.96
C LEU A 340 -1.34 34.06 -4.18
N ILE A 341 -1.44 34.75 -5.31
CA ILE A 341 -0.67 35.96 -5.60
C ILE A 341 -1.00 37.05 -4.57
N GLY A 342 -2.29 37.32 -4.34
CA GLY A 342 -2.74 38.33 -3.36
C GLY A 342 -2.36 38.00 -1.91
N GLN A 343 -2.12 36.74 -1.57
CA GLN A 343 -1.65 36.30 -0.25
C GLN A 343 -0.11 36.29 -0.13
N GLY A 344 0.63 36.71 -1.18
CA GLY A 344 2.09 36.69 -1.19
C GLY A 344 2.68 35.28 -1.25
N ALA A 345 1.90 34.29 -1.69
CA ALA A 345 2.34 32.91 -1.78
C ALA A 345 3.00 32.57 -3.14
N VAL A 346 3.12 33.53 -4.04
CA VAL A 346 3.81 33.37 -5.33
C VAL A 346 5.07 34.22 -5.34
N LYS A 347 6.18 33.60 -5.74
CA LYS A 347 7.49 34.25 -5.85
C LYS A 347 8.08 34.02 -7.22
N VAL A 348 8.81 35.01 -7.72
CA VAL A 348 9.64 34.93 -8.93
C VAL A 348 11.08 35.23 -8.49
N ASN A 349 11.99 34.28 -8.73
CA ASN A 349 13.39 34.32 -8.27
C ASN A 349 13.53 34.63 -6.77
N GLY A 350 12.61 34.12 -5.93
CA GLY A 350 12.60 34.31 -4.48
C GLY A 350 11.86 35.58 -3.99
N GLU A 351 11.52 36.51 -4.87
CA GLU A 351 10.80 37.75 -4.52
C GLU A 351 9.28 37.57 -4.69
N VAL A 352 8.52 38.04 -3.70
CA VAL A 352 7.05 37.97 -3.75
C VAL A 352 6.52 38.90 -4.84
N VAL A 353 5.64 38.36 -5.69
CA VAL A 353 4.99 39.13 -6.74
C VAL A 353 3.51 39.34 -6.39
N SER A 354 3.03 40.55 -6.67
CA SER A 354 1.63 40.97 -6.48
C SER A 354 0.93 41.30 -7.81
N GLU A 355 1.69 41.40 -8.87
CA GLU A 355 1.21 41.75 -10.19
C GLU A 355 0.66 40.49 -10.90
N LEU A 356 -0.45 40.65 -11.63
CA LEU A 356 -1.08 39.54 -12.38
C LEU A 356 -0.48 39.36 -13.78
N ASP A 357 0.12 40.44 -14.30
CA ASP A 357 0.70 40.48 -15.64
C ASP A 357 2.16 40.92 -15.53
N LEU A 358 3.06 40.06 -16.00
CA LEU A 358 4.51 40.32 -15.93
C LEU A 358 5.11 40.41 -17.34
N PRO A 359 6.13 41.24 -17.57
CA PRO A 359 6.90 41.22 -18.81
C PRO A 359 7.51 39.81 -19.04
N ARG A 360 7.46 39.32 -20.26
CA ARG A 360 8.05 38.02 -20.64
C ARG A 360 9.53 37.92 -20.22
N ASP A 361 10.28 39.00 -20.43
CA ASP A 361 11.71 39.06 -20.11
C ASP A 361 11.98 38.91 -18.59
N ALA A 362 11.04 39.29 -17.73
CA ALA A 362 11.16 39.12 -16.27
C ALA A 362 10.96 37.62 -15.87
N LEU A 363 10.38 36.82 -16.71
CA LEU A 363 10.14 35.41 -16.49
C LEU A 363 11.11 34.49 -17.23
N ASP A 364 11.89 35.02 -18.19
CA ASP A 364 12.88 34.24 -18.92
C ASP A 364 14.05 33.83 -18.03
N GLY A 365 14.29 32.52 -17.92
CA GLY A 365 15.25 31.92 -16.97
C GLY A 365 14.78 31.97 -15.52
N ALA A 366 13.62 32.59 -15.23
CA ALA A 366 13.16 32.78 -13.86
C ALA A 366 12.60 31.50 -13.24
N LEU A 367 12.86 31.37 -11.93
CA LEU A 367 12.24 30.38 -11.08
C LEU A 367 10.94 30.95 -10.50
N VAL A 368 9.81 30.35 -10.85
CA VAL A 368 8.50 30.71 -10.29
C VAL A 368 8.12 29.66 -9.23
N GLN A 369 7.82 30.14 -8.03
CA GLN A 369 7.36 29.34 -6.90
C GLN A 369 5.89 29.68 -6.57
N ALA A 370 5.03 28.69 -6.41
CA ALA A 370 3.66 28.87 -5.93
C ALA A 370 3.42 28.01 -4.67
N GLY A 371 3.26 28.69 -3.54
CA GLY A 371 3.25 28.03 -2.21
C GLY A 371 4.62 27.47 -1.83
N LYS A 372 4.65 26.42 -1.00
CA LYS A 372 5.90 25.85 -0.47
C LYS A 372 6.56 24.79 -1.35
N ARG A 373 5.83 24.19 -2.29
CA ARG A 373 6.27 22.93 -2.94
C ARG A 373 6.21 22.95 -4.47
N ARG A 374 5.66 23.98 -5.07
CA ARG A 374 5.45 24.05 -6.51
C ARG A 374 6.44 25.00 -7.13
N PHE A 375 7.35 24.48 -7.95
CA PHE A 375 8.41 25.22 -8.61
C PHE A 375 8.38 24.93 -10.11
N MET A 376 8.66 25.91 -10.91
CA MET A 376 8.79 25.80 -12.38
C MET A 376 9.80 26.84 -12.85
N ARG A 377 10.73 26.42 -13.69
CA ARG A 377 11.63 27.34 -14.40
C ARG A 377 11.06 27.63 -15.76
N PHE A 378 10.94 28.88 -16.11
CA PHE A 378 10.45 29.28 -17.41
C PHE A 378 11.58 29.73 -18.31
N ARG A 379 11.48 29.41 -19.61
CA ARG A 379 12.43 29.84 -20.62
C ARG A 379 11.70 30.45 -21.82
N ALA A 380 12.31 31.46 -22.44
CA ALA A 380 11.90 31.91 -23.74
C ALA A 380 12.14 30.80 -24.79
N ALA A 381 11.21 30.66 -25.77
CA ALA A 381 11.34 29.74 -26.89
C ALA A 381 12.47 30.16 -27.84
#